data_a8c2d06ac4709a0ad83650f1e5b146c0
#
_entry.id   a8c2d06ac4709a0ad83650f1e5b146c0
#
_cell.length_a   1.000
_cell.length_b   1.000
_cell.length_c   1.000
_cell.angle_alpha   90.00
_cell.angle_beta   90.00
_cell.angle_gamma   90.00
#
_symmetry.space_group_name_H-M   'P 1'
#
loop_
_entity.id
_entity.type
_entity.pdbx_description
1 polymer ?
#
loop_
_entity_poly.entity_id
_entity_poly.type
_entity_poly.pdbx_seq_one_letter_code
_entity_poly.pdbx_strand_id
1 'polypeptide(L)'
;MKGHELLDAVGDIDEKLIRDADLAAKKKTGSRIRWVVAAAACLLIGAGIAVPVIVNHASKKQKTAEAGEGVFIPAVEIEEPSEGKVARSMIGLVVYKGHIYTQAGDYFGEDAKPIEPLVGEHIGTAKGNLNEWSKQDEYATELASNIPGEVYTVNGYDDGFRICIRGGFEDENGEPVVWIQFFDCLNGITLKTGRDLFEDRLKIGERTESAEYQTHADWDNGIAETHPAELDPKVWEAFWEQVDACAFLNMWDPDGTWGDPENDYTTVYDTPNQTHLMLSMRDGTTVQLRLIEGGYVGYQPLGWYFVKIPEDVFNAVYDACGGTH
;
A
#
# COMPACT_ATOMS: atom_id res chain seq x y z
N MET A 1 -34.25 11.29 6.67
CA MET A 1 -34.03 12.08 5.45
C MET A 1 -34.52 11.26 4.27
N LYS A 2 -35.39 11.81 3.45
CA LYS A 2 -35.95 11.10 2.28
C LYS A 2 -34.96 11.23 1.14
N GLY A 3 -34.80 10.19 0.31
CA GLY A 3 -33.78 10.11 -0.76
C GLY A 3 -33.76 11.27 -1.78
N HIS A 4 -34.82 12.11 -1.81
CA HIS A 4 -34.86 13.33 -2.61
C HIS A 4 -33.98 14.46 -2.05
N GLU A 5 -33.76 14.53 -0.74
CA GLU A 5 -32.92 15.56 -0.11
C GLU A 5 -31.42 15.33 -0.35
N LEU A 6 -31.02 14.09 -0.65
CA LEU A 6 -29.64 13.76 -1.00
C LEU A 6 -29.32 14.12 -2.46
N LEU A 7 -30.30 13.96 -3.36
CA LEU A 7 -30.16 14.34 -4.77
C LEU A 7 -30.12 15.85 -4.96
N ASP A 8 -30.87 16.61 -4.15
CA ASP A 8 -30.82 18.08 -4.16
C ASP A 8 -29.46 18.60 -3.61
N ALA A 9 -28.87 17.93 -2.63
CA ALA A 9 -27.56 18.31 -2.10
C ALA A 9 -26.40 18.03 -3.08
N VAL A 10 -26.53 17.03 -3.95
CA VAL A 10 -25.57 16.75 -5.03
C VAL A 10 -25.78 17.66 -6.25
N GLY A 11 -27.02 18.19 -6.44
CA GLY A 11 -27.35 19.14 -7.49
C GLY A 11 -26.83 20.57 -7.25
N ASP A 12 -26.48 20.92 -6.03
CA ASP A 12 -25.98 22.25 -5.63
C ASP A 12 -24.43 22.37 -5.64
N ILE A 13 -23.73 21.45 -6.32
CA ILE A 13 -22.31 21.67 -6.63
C ILE A 13 -22.25 22.86 -7.59
N ASP A 14 -21.73 23.98 -7.09
CA ASP A 14 -21.64 25.25 -7.80
C ASP A 14 -21.02 25.03 -9.19
N GLU A 15 -21.81 25.23 -10.27
CA GLU A 15 -21.35 25.13 -11.67
C GLU A 15 -20.07 25.96 -11.91
N LYS A 16 -19.80 26.92 -11.04
CA LYS A 16 -18.60 27.73 -11.06
C LYS A 16 -17.36 26.92 -10.69
N LEU A 17 -17.44 26.00 -9.70
CA LEU A 17 -16.35 25.11 -9.32
C LEU A 17 -16.03 24.11 -10.43
N ILE A 18 -17.04 23.59 -11.11
CA ILE A 18 -16.87 22.70 -12.28
C ILE A 18 -16.22 23.47 -13.43
N ARG A 19 -16.68 24.70 -13.68
CA ARG A 19 -16.14 25.55 -14.74
C ARG A 19 -14.73 26.05 -14.45
N ASP A 20 -14.42 26.35 -13.19
CA ASP A 20 -13.07 26.77 -12.76
C ASP A 20 -12.07 25.59 -12.82
N ALA A 21 -12.51 24.37 -12.53
CA ALA A 21 -11.72 23.15 -12.73
C ALA A 21 -11.44 22.89 -14.23
N ASP A 22 -12.45 23.07 -15.10
CA ASP A 22 -12.32 22.92 -16.56
C ASP A 22 -11.43 24.01 -17.20
N LEU A 23 -11.45 25.22 -16.66
CA LEU A 23 -10.58 26.32 -17.10
C LEU A 23 -9.13 26.14 -16.61
N ALA A 24 -8.93 25.52 -15.44
CA ALA A 24 -7.61 25.17 -14.94
C ALA A 24 -6.99 24.04 -15.77
N ALA A 25 -7.79 23.05 -16.19
CA ALA A 25 -7.38 21.97 -17.08
C ALA A 25 -6.99 22.45 -18.47
N LYS A 26 -7.71 23.42 -19.04
CA LYS A 26 -7.44 23.96 -20.39
C LYS A 26 -6.22 24.90 -20.46
N LYS A 27 -5.69 25.40 -19.35
CA LYS A 27 -4.59 26.38 -19.32
C LYS A 27 -3.19 25.78 -19.31
N LYS A 28 -3.04 24.45 -19.28
CA LYS A 28 -1.74 23.74 -19.22
C LYS A 28 -1.64 22.61 -20.25
N THR A 29 -1.71 22.97 -21.53
CA THR A 29 -1.28 22.10 -22.62
C THR A 29 0.23 22.09 -22.69
N GLY A 30 0.85 21.05 -22.14
CA GLY A 30 2.29 20.79 -22.25
C GLY A 30 2.78 19.94 -21.09
N SER A 31 2.97 18.65 -21.34
CA SER A 31 3.75 17.73 -20.47
C SER A 31 3.19 17.34 -19.08
N ARG A 32 1.96 17.70 -18.69
CA ARG A 32 1.43 17.46 -17.35
C ARG A 32 0.24 16.48 -17.27
N ILE A 33 -0.21 15.93 -18.38
CA ILE A 33 -1.28 14.89 -18.39
C ILE A 33 -0.79 13.60 -17.72
N ARG A 34 0.51 13.33 -17.74
CA ARG A 34 1.15 12.17 -17.11
C ARG A 34 0.88 12.07 -15.58
N TRP A 35 0.68 13.18 -14.91
CA TRP A 35 0.56 13.25 -13.45
C TRP A 35 -0.87 13.21 -12.93
N VAL A 36 -1.86 13.52 -13.76
CA VAL A 36 -3.27 13.58 -13.31
C VAL A 36 -3.86 12.17 -13.13
N VAL A 37 -3.43 11.20 -13.93
CA VAL A 37 -3.88 9.80 -13.81
C VAL A 37 -3.14 9.12 -12.65
N ALA A 38 -1.86 9.40 -12.47
CA ALA A 38 -1.09 8.93 -11.31
C ALA A 38 -1.60 9.54 -9.99
N ALA A 39 -1.97 10.84 -10.00
CA ALA A 39 -2.53 11.50 -8.83
C ALA A 39 -3.93 10.96 -8.46
N ALA A 40 -4.73 10.50 -9.41
CA ALA A 40 -6.02 9.88 -9.11
C ALA A 40 -5.84 8.48 -8.46
N ALA A 41 -4.82 7.72 -8.87
CA ALA A 41 -4.47 6.47 -8.23
C ALA A 41 -3.84 6.70 -6.83
N CYS A 42 -2.98 7.72 -6.69
CA CYS A 42 -2.38 8.11 -5.42
C CYS A 42 -3.41 8.73 -4.45
N LEU A 43 -4.45 9.43 -4.92
CA LEU A 43 -5.52 9.96 -4.07
C LEU A 43 -6.39 8.85 -3.46
N LEU A 44 -6.46 7.67 -4.08
CA LEU A 44 -7.11 6.50 -3.48
C LEU A 44 -6.21 5.82 -2.43
N ILE A 45 -4.89 6.01 -2.50
CA ILE A 45 -3.93 5.52 -1.52
C ILE A 45 -3.67 6.59 -0.44
N GLY A 46 -3.66 7.88 -0.82
CA GLY A 46 -3.33 9.00 0.04
C GLY A 46 -4.49 9.54 0.89
N ALA A 47 -5.74 9.32 0.50
CA ALA A 47 -6.82 9.45 1.45
C ALA A 47 -6.68 8.27 2.42
N GLY A 48 -5.98 8.47 3.52
CA GLY A 48 -5.79 7.53 4.63
C GLY A 48 -7.07 6.91 5.17
N ILE A 49 -7.86 6.37 4.27
CA ILE A 49 -8.85 5.38 4.56
C ILE A 49 -8.02 4.13 4.81
N ALA A 50 -7.36 4.11 5.99
CA ALA A 50 -7.21 2.85 6.65
C ALA A 50 -8.60 2.21 6.53
N VAL A 51 -8.79 1.32 5.54
CA VAL A 51 -9.75 0.27 5.75
C VAL A 51 -9.28 -0.25 7.10
N PRO A 52 -10.02 -0.06 8.20
CA PRO A 52 -9.82 -1.01 9.25
C PRO A 52 -10.21 -2.31 8.56
N VAL A 53 -9.23 -3.05 8.04
CA VAL A 53 -9.30 -4.47 8.12
C VAL A 53 -9.49 -4.63 9.61
N ILE A 54 -10.75 -4.63 10.05
CA ILE A 54 -11.08 -4.96 11.41
C ILE A 54 -10.73 -6.42 11.46
N VAL A 55 -9.46 -6.67 11.71
CA VAL A 55 -9.01 -7.95 12.20
C VAL A 55 -9.81 -8.09 13.47
N ASN A 56 -10.85 -8.89 13.40
CA ASN A 56 -11.65 -9.21 14.56
C ASN A 56 -10.68 -9.92 15.52
N HIS A 57 -10.12 -9.14 16.42
CA HIS A 57 -9.38 -9.63 17.55
C HIS A 57 -10.40 -10.31 18.45
N ALA A 58 -10.89 -11.47 17.98
CA ALA A 58 -11.43 -12.44 18.90
C ALA A 58 -10.35 -12.61 19.96
N SER A 59 -10.62 -12.04 21.13
CA SER A 59 -9.78 -11.98 22.33
C SER A 59 -9.28 -13.36 22.78
N LYS A 60 -8.45 -13.99 21.95
CA LYS A 60 -7.47 -14.96 22.42
C LYS A 60 -6.24 -14.13 22.67
N LYS A 61 -5.90 -13.92 23.96
CA LYS A 61 -4.61 -13.43 24.42
C LYS A 61 -3.54 -14.02 23.49
N GLN A 62 -3.13 -13.23 22.49
CA GLN A 62 -1.98 -13.58 21.69
C GLN A 62 -0.82 -13.40 22.66
N LYS A 63 -0.20 -14.50 23.06
CA LYS A 63 1.01 -14.47 23.87
C LYS A 63 1.98 -13.54 23.16
N THR A 64 2.55 -12.59 23.90
CA THR A 64 3.74 -11.86 23.46
C THR A 64 4.69 -12.86 22.84
N ALA A 65 5.01 -12.71 21.54
CA ALA A 65 5.89 -13.66 20.86
C ALA A 65 7.21 -13.71 21.63
N GLU A 66 7.60 -14.91 22.08
CA GLU A 66 8.91 -15.08 22.67
C GLU A 66 9.97 -14.71 21.62
N ALA A 67 11.04 -14.03 22.03
CA ALA A 67 12.09 -13.62 21.13
C ALA A 67 12.57 -14.82 20.28
N GLY A 68 12.25 -14.83 18.98
CA GLY A 68 12.58 -15.91 18.03
C GLY A 68 11.40 -16.60 17.35
N GLU A 69 10.15 -16.43 17.81
CA GLU A 69 8.98 -17.05 17.17
C GLU A 69 8.44 -16.23 15.99
N GLY A 70 8.75 -14.92 15.93
CA GLY A 70 8.23 -14.00 14.92
C GLY A 70 6.82 -13.51 15.20
N VAL A 71 6.33 -12.58 14.37
CA VAL A 71 4.98 -12.03 14.43
C VAL A 71 4.11 -12.73 13.40
N PHE A 72 2.99 -13.31 13.85
CA PHE A 72 1.99 -13.87 12.95
C PHE A 72 1.02 -12.77 12.52
N ILE A 73 0.89 -12.58 11.22
CA ILE A 73 -0.11 -11.70 10.61
C ILE A 73 -1.32 -12.58 10.27
N PRO A 74 -2.48 -12.39 10.92
CA PRO A 74 -3.63 -13.26 10.72
C PRO A 74 -4.16 -13.17 9.29
N ALA A 75 -4.89 -14.20 8.88
CA ALA A 75 -5.66 -14.14 7.63
C ALA A 75 -6.72 -13.04 7.73
N VAL A 76 -7.02 -12.41 6.61
CA VAL A 76 -8.07 -11.38 6.53
C VAL A 76 -9.42 -12.03 6.79
N GLU A 77 -10.12 -11.55 7.81
CA GLU A 77 -11.51 -11.90 8.08
C GLU A 77 -12.42 -10.76 7.60
N ILE A 78 -13.44 -11.10 6.83
CA ILE A 78 -14.39 -10.14 6.30
C ILE A 78 -15.53 -9.98 7.29
N GLU A 79 -15.71 -8.78 7.82
CA GLU A 79 -16.89 -8.46 8.61
C GLU A 79 -18.06 -8.16 7.69
N GLU A 80 -19.20 -8.82 7.94
CA GLU A 80 -20.44 -8.47 7.26
C GLU A 80 -20.82 -7.01 7.57
N PRO A 81 -21.20 -6.21 6.56
CA PRO A 81 -21.67 -4.85 6.79
C PRO A 81 -22.87 -4.86 7.73
N SER A 82 -22.76 -4.20 8.89
CA SER A 82 -23.91 -4.04 9.78
C SER A 82 -24.88 -3.02 9.21
N GLU A 83 -26.19 -3.25 9.42
CA GLU A 83 -27.23 -2.30 8.98
C GLU A 83 -26.91 -0.86 9.43
N GLY A 84 -26.91 0.07 8.48
CA GLY A 84 -26.66 1.50 8.72
C GLY A 84 -25.20 1.95 8.58
N LYS A 85 -24.25 1.08 8.27
CA LYS A 85 -22.88 1.50 7.91
C LYS A 85 -22.83 1.98 6.44
N VAL A 86 -22.10 3.05 6.21
CA VAL A 86 -21.83 3.57 4.88
C VAL A 86 -20.84 2.63 4.19
N ALA A 87 -21.12 2.26 2.95
CA ALA A 87 -20.15 1.53 2.12
C ALA A 87 -18.84 2.31 2.00
N ARG A 88 -17.72 1.62 2.14
CA ARG A 88 -16.37 2.19 1.99
C ARG A 88 -15.77 1.68 0.70
N SER A 89 -14.92 2.50 0.06
CA SER A 89 -14.15 2.05 -1.09
C SER A 89 -13.28 0.86 -0.71
N MET A 90 -13.34 -0.19 -1.51
CA MET A 90 -12.49 -1.36 -1.33
C MET A 90 -11.12 -1.12 -1.97
N ILE A 91 -10.07 -1.52 -1.27
CA ILE A 91 -8.76 -1.71 -1.90
C ILE A 91 -8.86 -2.82 -2.94
N GLY A 92 -8.06 -2.75 -4.00
CA GLY A 92 -7.94 -3.83 -4.96
C GLY A 92 -7.53 -5.13 -4.28
N LEU A 93 -8.25 -6.22 -4.56
CA LEU A 93 -7.93 -7.53 -4.01
C LEU A 93 -8.27 -8.67 -4.97
N VAL A 94 -7.58 -9.79 -4.78
CA VAL A 94 -7.83 -11.04 -5.49
C VAL A 94 -7.56 -12.22 -4.55
N VAL A 95 -8.38 -13.26 -4.65
CA VAL A 95 -8.22 -14.51 -3.89
C VAL A 95 -7.41 -15.50 -4.74
N TYR A 96 -6.30 -15.99 -4.21
CA TYR A 96 -5.49 -17.02 -4.86
C TYR A 96 -4.92 -17.98 -3.82
N LYS A 97 -4.99 -19.28 -4.11
CA LYS A 97 -4.56 -20.36 -3.20
C LYS A 97 -5.16 -20.25 -1.79
N GLY A 98 -6.40 -19.76 -1.69
CA GLY A 98 -7.09 -19.59 -0.41
C GLY A 98 -6.62 -18.41 0.44
N HIS A 99 -5.79 -17.52 -0.09
CA HIS A 99 -5.33 -16.30 0.56
C HIS A 99 -5.85 -15.06 -0.18
N ILE A 100 -6.02 -13.96 0.56
CA ILE A 100 -6.37 -12.66 -0.01
C ILE A 100 -5.08 -11.92 -0.32
N TYR A 101 -4.89 -11.58 -1.58
CA TYR A 101 -3.82 -10.71 -2.07
C TYR A 101 -4.38 -9.31 -2.20
N THR A 102 -3.68 -8.32 -1.69
CA THR A 102 -4.08 -6.91 -1.72
C THR A 102 -3.18 -6.10 -2.63
N GLN A 103 -3.75 -5.09 -3.25
CA GLN A 103 -3.07 -4.20 -4.18
C GLN A 103 -1.79 -3.60 -3.58
N ALA A 104 -0.69 -3.69 -4.34
CA ALA A 104 0.64 -3.27 -3.91
C ALA A 104 1.33 -2.30 -4.89
N GLY A 105 0.84 -2.19 -6.12
CA GLY A 105 1.37 -1.25 -7.11
C GLY A 105 0.56 -1.25 -8.40
N ASP A 106 0.50 -0.08 -9.06
CA ASP A 106 -0.27 0.16 -10.27
C ASP A 106 0.58 0.81 -11.33
N TYR A 107 0.51 0.27 -12.55
CA TYR A 107 1.26 0.76 -13.70
C TYR A 107 0.34 0.85 -14.92
N PHE A 108 0.31 2.01 -15.58
CA PHE A 108 -0.58 2.30 -16.70
C PHE A 108 0.17 2.86 -17.90
N GLY A 109 -0.22 2.42 -19.10
CA GLY A 109 0.29 2.96 -20.35
C GLY A 109 1.82 2.89 -20.47
N GLU A 110 2.48 4.04 -20.54
CA GLU A 110 3.95 4.10 -20.65
C GLU A 110 4.65 3.52 -19.42
N ASP A 111 4.08 3.70 -18.22
CA ASP A 111 4.67 3.20 -16.98
C ASP A 111 4.50 1.67 -16.84
N ALA A 112 3.56 1.07 -17.57
CA ALA A 112 3.41 -0.39 -17.63
C ALA A 112 4.46 -1.06 -18.53
N LYS A 113 5.06 -0.34 -19.48
CA LYS A 113 6.04 -0.91 -20.44
C LYS A 113 7.29 -1.53 -19.79
N PRO A 114 7.97 -0.87 -18.83
CA PRO A 114 9.09 -1.49 -18.12
C PRO A 114 8.67 -2.64 -17.24
N ILE A 115 7.38 -2.73 -16.85
CA ILE A 115 6.83 -3.77 -15.99
C ILE A 115 6.38 -5.01 -16.78
N GLU A 116 6.03 -4.86 -18.05
CA GLU A 116 5.55 -5.95 -18.93
C GLU A 116 6.45 -7.21 -18.88
N PRO A 117 7.81 -7.13 -18.85
CA PRO A 117 8.67 -8.29 -18.73
C PRO A 117 8.52 -9.09 -17.42
N LEU A 118 7.92 -8.49 -16.39
CA LEU A 118 7.66 -9.16 -15.11
C LEU A 118 6.39 -10.03 -15.17
N VAL A 119 5.52 -9.84 -16.15
CA VAL A 119 4.33 -10.68 -16.31
C VAL A 119 4.78 -12.10 -16.69
N GLY A 120 4.51 -13.05 -15.81
CA GLY A 120 4.97 -14.43 -15.91
C GLY A 120 3.92 -15.37 -16.51
N GLU A 121 3.74 -16.53 -15.86
CA GLU A 121 2.81 -17.56 -16.31
C GLU A 121 1.36 -17.17 -16.01
N HIS A 122 0.45 -17.44 -16.94
CA HIS A 122 -0.96 -17.20 -16.77
C HIS A 122 -1.57 -18.14 -15.72
N ILE A 123 -2.23 -17.59 -14.71
CA ILE A 123 -2.88 -18.33 -13.63
C ILE A 123 -4.38 -18.57 -13.96
N GLY A 124 -5.06 -17.54 -14.49
CA GLY A 124 -6.49 -17.58 -14.79
C GLY A 124 -7.09 -16.18 -14.90
N THR A 125 -8.41 -16.09 -14.83
CA THR A 125 -9.14 -14.83 -14.98
C THR A 125 -9.75 -14.40 -13.65
N ALA A 126 -9.41 -13.23 -13.17
CA ALA A 126 -10.01 -12.57 -12.02
C ALA A 126 -11.46 -12.17 -12.33
N LYS A 127 -12.39 -12.51 -11.44
CA LYS A 127 -13.84 -12.51 -11.75
C LYS A 127 -14.49 -11.13 -11.66
N GLY A 128 -13.90 -10.19 -10.92
CA GLY A 128 -14.50 -8.88 -10.66
C GLY A 128 -15.87 -8.97 -9.97
N ASN A 129 -16.07 -9.98 -9.13
CA ASN A 129 -17.38 -10.33 -8.55
C ASN A 129 -17.51 -9.90 -7.09
N LEU A 130 -16.42 -9.41 -6.46
CA LEU A 130 -16.44 -8.93 -5.09
C LEU A 130 -16.74 -7.45 -5.02
N ASN A 131 -17.46 -7.05 -3.99
CA ASN A 131 -17.75 -5.67 -3.65
C ASN A 131 -17.87 -5.53 -2.12
N GLU A 132 -18.14 -4.33 -1.64
CA GLU A 132 -18.24 -4.01 -0.22
C GLU A 132 -19.37 -4.73 0.54
N TRP A 133 -20.23 -5.44 -0.18
CA TRP A 133 -21.34 -6.21 0.38
C TRP A 133 -21.10 -7.72 0.30
N SER A 134 -19.98 -8.14 -0.30
CA SER A 134 -19.64 -9.55 -0.44
C SER A 134 -19.40 -10.21 0.93
N LYS A 135 -19.85 -11.45 1.04
CA LYS A 135 -19.75 -12.23 2.28
C LYS A 135 -18.49 -13.08 2.32
N GLN A 136 -18.13 -13.55 3.51
CA GLN A 136 -16.91 -14.34 3.73
C GLN A 136 -16.80 -15.57 2.81
N ASP A 137 -17.88 -16.24 2.47
CA ASP A 137 -17.88 -17.39 1.57
C ASP A 137 -17.56 -17.04 0.11
N GLU A 138 -17.85 -15.81 -0.32
CA GLU A 138 -17.47 -15.34 -1.65
C GLU A 138 -15.96 -15.13 -1.76
N TYR A 139 -15.29 -14.73 -0.66
CA TYR A 139 -13.82 -14.64 -0.55
C TYR A 139 -13.12 -16.01 -0.45
N ALA A 140 -13.85 -17.10 -0.30
CA ALA A 140 -13.29 -18.44 -0.37
C ALA A 140 -13.18 -18.98 -1.82
N THR A 141 -13.70 -18.24 -2.79
CA THR A 141 -13.72 -18.66 -4.19
C THR A 141 -12.44 -18.27 -4.90
N GLU A 142 -11.76 -19.23 -5.51
CA GLU A 142 -10.52 -18.98 -6.27
C GLU A 142 -10.73 -17.96 -7.38
N LEU A 143 -9.79 -16.99 -7.49
CA LEU A 143 -9.81 -15.84 -8.38
C LEU A 143 -11.03 -14.91 -8.21
N ALA A 144 -11.75 -14.99 -7.08
CA ALA A 144 -12.67 -13.94 -6.71
C ALA A 144 -11.88 -12.62 -6.48
N SER A 145 -12.44 -11.51 -6.96
CA SER A 145 -11.75 -10.22 -6.95
C SER A 145 -12.75 -9.08 -7.09
N ASN A 146 -12.36 -7.88 -6.74
CA ASN A 146 -13.11 -6.66 -7.08
C ASN A 146 -12.58 -5.97 -8.36
N ILE A 147 -11.52 -6.50 -8.97
CA ILE A 147 -10.93 -6.01 -10.21
C ILE A 147 -10.92 -7.16 -11.22
N PRO A 148 -11.58 -7.04 -12.39
CA PRO A 148 -11.53 -8.07 -13.41
C PRO A 148 -10.23 -7.97 -14.22
N GLY A 149 -9.73 -9.09 -14.75
CA GLY A 149 -8.57 -9.13 -15.64
C GLY A 149 -7.87 -10.48 -15.64
N GLU A 150 -6.84 -10.61 -16.44
CA GLU A 150 -6.05 -11.84 -16.52
C GLU A 150 -4.97 -11.84 -15.43
N VAL A 151 -4.90 -12.93 -14.66
CA VAL A 151 -4.00 -13.09 -13.50
C VAL A 151 -2.77 -13.85 -13.93
N TYR A 152 -1.60 -13.37 -13.51
CA TYR A 152 -0.30 -13.95 -13.84
C TYR A 152 0.58 -14.03 -12.61
N THR A 153 1.54 -14.96 -12.63
CA THR A 153 2.69 -14.90 -11.72
C THR A 153 3.56 -13.69 -12.04
N VAL A 154 4.45 -13.31 -11.12
CA VAL A 154 5.39 -12.21 -11.35
C VAL A 154 6.81 -12.76 -11.40
N ASN A 155 7.47 -12.63 -12.55
CA ASN A 155 8.84 -13.12 -12.76
C ASN A 155 9.80 -12.55 -11.71
N GLY A 156 10.53 -13.44 -11.03
CA GLY A 156 11.48 -13.08 -9.98
C GLY A 156 10.87 -12.91 -8.59
N TYR A 157 9.57 -13.16 -8.41
CA TYR A 157 8.88 -13.20 -7.13
C TYR A 157 8.22 -14.57 -6.91
N ASP A 158 8.04 -14.96 -5.67
CA ASP A 158 7.28 -16.16 -5.31
C ASP A 158 5.78 -15.88 -5.49
N ASP A 159 5.05 -16.80 -6.12
CA ASP A 159 3.62 -16.62 -6.37
C ASP A 159 2.77 -16.77 -5.09
N GLY A 160 3.35 -17.32 -4.01
CA GLY A 160 2.78 -17.25 -2.67
C GLY A 160 2.90 -15.88 -2.01
N PHE A 161 3.68 -14.97 -2.60
CA PHE A 161 3.81 -13.59 -2.14
C PHE A 161 3.21 -12.58 -3.12
N ARG A 162 3.58 -12.62 -4.41
CA ARG A 162 3.19 -11.59 -5.40
C ARG A 162 2.65 -12.20 -6.67
N ILE A 163 1.49 -11.72 -7.09
CA ILE A 163 0.87 -11.97 -8.40
C ILE A 163 0.51 -10.65 -9.05
N CYS A 164 0.11 -10.66 -10.31
CA CYS A 164 -0.40 -9.46 -10.96
C CYS A 164 -1.67 -9.75 -11.76
N ILE A 165 -2.48 -8.70 -11.91
CA ILE A 165 -3.57 -8.66 -12.89
C ILE A 165 -3.11 -7.75 -14.04
N ARG A 166 -3.24 -8.25 -15.27
CA ARG A 166 -2.97 -7.50 -16.48
C ARG A 166 -4.27 -7.30 -17.24
N GLY A 167 -4.53 -6.08 -17.65
CA GLY A 167 -5.69 -5.72 -18.45
C GLY A 167 -5.35 -4.66 -19.49
N GLY A 168 -6.37 -4.20 -20.18
CA GLY A 168 -6.25 -3.14 -21.17
C GLY A 168 -7.60 -2.52 -21.47
N PHE A 169 -7.56 -1.28 -21.93
CA PHE A 169 -8.71 -0.54 -22.44
C PHE A 169 -8.28 0.35 -23.60
N GLU A 170 -9.22 0.91 -24.34
CA GLU A 170 -8.94 1.93 -25.34
C GLU A 170 -9.10 3.32 -24.73
N ASP A 171 -8.14 4.21 -24.98
CA ASP A 171 -8.23 5.61 -24.56
C ASP A 171 -9.27 6.39 -25.40
N GLU A 172 -9.42 7.68 -25.12
CA GLU A 172 -10.34 8.58 -25.84
C GLU A 172 -10.04 8.72 -27.34
N ASN A 173 -8.84 8.35 -27.78
CA ASN A 173 -8.41 8.36 -29.19
C ASN A 173 -8.53 6.98 -29.84
N GLY A 174 -8.97 5.95 -29.10
CA GLY A 174 -9.04 4.55 -29.54
C GLY A 174 -7.68 3.83 -29.51
N GLU A 175 -6.67 4.39 -28.83
CA GLU A 175 -5.37 3.75 -28.68
C GLU A 175 -5.38 2.77 -27.50
N PRO A 176 -4.78 1.57 -27.65
CA PRO A 176 -4.78 0.57 -26.60
C PRO A 176 -3.86 1.00 -25.44
N VAL A 177 -4.43 1.00 -24.24
CA VAL A 177 -3.70 1.25 -22.98
C VAL A 177 -3.63 -0.04 -22.19
N VAL A 178 -2.43 -0.51 -21.92
CA VAL A 178 -2.19 -1.65 -21.02
C VAL A 178 -2.08 -1.16 -19.60
N TRP A 179 -2.61 -1.93 -18.65
CA TRP A 179 -2.37 -1.72 -17.23
C TRP A 179 -1.96 -3.04 -16.57
N ILE A 180 -1.12 -2.92 -15.55
CA ILE A 180 -0.64 -4.02 -14.73
C ILE A 180 -0.74 -3.59 -13.28
N GLN A 181 -1.41 -4.40 -12.46
CA GLN A 181 -1.52 -4.18 -11.02
C GLN A 181 -0.90 -5.34 -10.28
N PHE A 182 -0.06 -5.06 -9.30
CA PHE A 182 0.52 -6.06 -8.41
C PHE A 182 -0.31 -6.21 -7.14
N PHE A 183 -0.36 -7.45 -6.66
CA PHE A 183 -1.08 -7.85 -5.48
C PHE A 183 -0.16 -8.70 -4.60
N ASP A 184 -0.01 -8.31 -3.33
CA ASP A 184 0.84 -9.00 -2.37
C ASP A 184 -0.01 -9.75 -1.33
N CYS A 185 0.41 -10.97 -1.01
CA CYS A 185 -0.12 -11.74 0.10
C CYS A 185 0.63 -11.36 1.38
N LEU A 186 -0.01 -10.53 2.20
CA LEU A 186 0.54 -10.00 3.45
C LEU A 186 -0.21 -10.52 4.68
N ASN A 187 -0.99 -11.58 4.54
CA ASN A 187 -1.80 -12.16 5.61
C ASN A 187 -1.68 -13.69 5.64
N GLY A 188 -1.99 -14.29 6.79
CA GLY A 188 -1.78 -15.71 7.01
C GLY A 188 -0.30 -16.10 7.06
N ILE A 189 0.61 -15.17 7.31
CA ILE A 189 2.06 -15.36 7.27
C ILE A 189 2.71 -15.05 8.63
N THR A 190 3.91 -15.60 8.86
CA THR A 190 4.75 -15.24 9.99
C THR A 190 6.01 -14.56 9.49
N LEU A 191 6.32 -13.40 10.06
CA LEU A 191 7.55 -12.65 9.83
C LEU A 191 8.40 -12.66 11.10
N LYS A 192 9.60 -13.18 11.02
CA LYS A 192 10.53 -13.25 12.16
C LYS A 192 11.39 -12.01 12.22
N THR A 193 12.07 -11.71 11.13
CA THR A 193 12.95 -10.56 11.00
C THR A 193 12.62 -9.78 9.73
N GLY A 194 13.19 -8.58 9.62
CA GLY A 194 13.03 -7.77 8.42
C GLY A 194 13.45 -8.49 7.14
N ARG A 195 14.44 -9.39 7.21
CA ARG A 195 14.86 -10.22 6.07
C ARG A 195 13.70 -10.98 5.43
N ASP A 196 12.79 -11.55 6.23
CA ASP A 196 11.66 -12.35 5.73
C ASP A 196 10.75 -11.56 4.78
N LEU A 197 10.68 -10.23 4.94
CA LEU A 197 9.88 -9.35 4.07
C LEU A 197 10.77 -8.58 3.08
N PHE A 198 11.74 -7.83 3.59
CA PHE A 198 12.45 -6.84 2.78
C PHE A 198 13.44 -7.49 1.80
N GLU A 199 14.13 -8.57 2.21
CA GLU A 199 15.06 -9.27 1.35
C GLU A 199 14.42 -10.47 0.64
N ASP A 200 13.78 -11.39 1.38
CA ASP A 200 13.32 -12.65 0.79
C ASP A 200 12.10 -12.46 -0.12
N ARG A 201 11.19 -11.52 0.20
CA ARG A 201 9.97 -11.26 -0.58
C ARG A 201 10.08 -10.07 -1.51
N LEU A 202 10.42 -8.90 -0.97
CA LEU A 202 10.49 -7.64 -1.73
C LEU A 202 11.79 -7.50 -2.53
N LYS A 203 12.86 -8.21 -2.14
CA LYS A 203 14.18 -8.21 -2.83
C LYS A 203 14.84 -6.82 -2.87
N ILE A 204 14.68 -6.02 -1.80
CA ILE A 204 15.07 -4.60 -1.80
C ILE A 204 16.59 -4.44 -1.93
N GLY A 205 17.38 -5.19 -1.16
CA GLY A 205 18.84 -5.01 -1.09
C GLY A 205 19.54 -5.09 -2.44
N GLU A 206 19.19 -6.09 -3.25
CA GLU A 206 19.81 -6.33 -4.55
C GLU A 206 19.22 -5.49 -5.69
N ARG A 207 17.98 -4.99 -5.55
CA ARG A 207 17.22 -4.41 -6.65
C ARG A 207 17.01 -2.91 -6.56
N THR A 208 17.32 -2.26 -5.46
CA THR A 208 17.19 -0.80 -5.34
C THR A 208 18.12 -0.11 -6.33
N GLU A 209 17.55 0.77 -7.15
CA GLU A 209 18.26 1.62 -8.11
C GLU A 209 18.42 3.04 -7.57
N SER A 210 17.32 3.61 -7.06
CA SER A 210 17.30 4.95 -6.46
C SER A 210 16.28 5.02 -5.33
N ALA A 211 16.43 6.04 -4.51
CA ALA A 211 15.53 6.33 -3.41
C ALA A 211 15.12 7.81 -3.45
N GLU A 212 13.82 8.05 -3.24
CA GLU A 212 13.24 9.37 -3.05
C GLU A 212 12.43 9.37 -1.78
N TYR A 213 12.23 10.52 -1.17
CA TYR A 213 11.38 10.64 0.00
C TYR A 213 10.30 11.70 -0.19
N GLN A 214 9.25 11.56 0.60
CA GLN A 214 8.17 12.52 0.73
C GLN A 214 7.94 12.79 2.22
N THR A 215 7.78 14.05 2.59
CA THR A 215 7.42 14.38 3.98
C THR A 215 6.03 13.83 4.30
N HIS A 216 5.79 13.53 5.58
CA HIS A 216 4.44 13.08 5.97
C HIS A 216 3.37 14.13 5.67
N ALA A 217 3.69 15.40 5.85
CA ALA A 217 2.76 16.49 5.55
C ALA A 217 2.36 16.54 4.07
N ASP A 218 3.33 16.35 3.15
CA ASP A 218 3.05 16.32 1.71
C ASP A 218 2.24 15.06 1.34
N TRP A 219 2.62 13.92 1.91
CA TRP A 219 1.90 12.67 1.70
C TRP A 219 0.44 12.74 2.18
N ASP A 220 0.21 13.25 3.38
CA ASP A 220 -1.12 13.39 3.99
C ASP A 220 -2.01 14.39 3.23
N ASN A 221 -1.42 15.44 2.70
CA ASN A 221 -2.13 16.44 1.88
C ASN A 221 -2.25 16.06 0.40
N GLY A 222 -1.80 14.88 -0.01
CA GLY A 222 -1.85 14.41 -1.40
C GLY A 222 -0.97 15.23 -2.36
N ILE A 223 0.08 15.86 -1.85
CA ILE A 223 1.07 16.61 -2.65
C ILE A 223 2.04 15.59 -3.23
N ALA A 224 2.06 15.46 -4.55
CA ALA A 224 2.90 14.47 -5.24
C ALA A 224 4.37 14.90 -5.42
N GLU A 225 4.88 15.78 -4.56
CA GLU A 225 6.29 16.22 -4.62
C GLU A 225 7.17 15.25 -3.86
N THR A 226 8.23 14.76 -4.52
CA THR A 226 9.25 13.90 -3.93
C THR A 226 10.61 14.57 -3.99
N HIS A 227 11.49 14.17 -3.08
CA HIS A 227 12.85 14.68 -2.98
C HIS A 227 13.84 13.51 -3.07
N PRO A 228 14.98 13.66 -3.77
CA PRO A 228 15.98 12.60 -3.81
C PRO A 228 16.56 12.35 -2.42
N ALA A 229 16.63 11.06 -2.03
CA ALA A 229 17.32 10.64 -0.82
C ALA A 229 18.81 10.45 -1.14
N GLU A 230 19.63 11.45 -0.81
CA GLU A 230 21.08 11.40 -1.03
C GLU A 230 21.75 10.67 0.14
N LEU A 231 21.89 9.34 0.02
CA LEU A 231 22.44 8.47 1.05
C LEU A 231 23.85 8.00 0.68
N ASP A 232 24.78 8.09 1.65
CA ASP A 232 26.07 7.42 1.52
C ASP A 232 25.85 5.90 1.39
N PRO A 233 26.48 5.23 0.41
CA PRO A 233 26.29 3.78 0.21
C PRO A 233 26.57 2.93 1.46
N LYS A 234 27.51 3.34 2.32
CA LYS A 234 27.81 2.62 3.57
C LYS A 234 26.72 2.82 4.62
N VAL A 235 26.11 4.01 4.66
CA VAL A 235 24.95 4.27 5.53
C VAL A 235 23.78 3.40 5.09
N TRP A 236 23.55 3.35 3.79
CA TRP A 236 22.50 2.52 3.19
C TRP A 236 22.69 1.02 3.45
N GLU A 237 23.92 0.51 3.26
CA GLU A 237 24.29 -0.88 3.56
C GLU A 237 24.07 -1.20 5.05
N ALA A 238 24.59 -0.37 5.96
CA ALA A 238 24.40 -0.56 7.39
C ALA A 238 22.93 -0.52 7.84
N PHE A 239 22.13 0.34 7.20
CA PHE A 239 20.69 0.41 7.46
C PHE A 239 20.01 -0.92 7.12
N TRP A 240 20.24 -1.47 5.92
CA TRP A 240 19.62 -2.73 5.50
C TRP A 240 20.13 -3.93 6.29
N GLU A 241 21.40 -3.95 6.69
CA GLU A 241 21.92 -4.99 7.59
C GLU A 241 21.15 -5.02 8.92
N GLN A 242 20.82 -3.85 9.48
CA GLN A 242 20.03 -3.76 10.72
C GLN A 242 18.56 -4.09 10.48
N VAL A 243 17.96 -3.59 9.41
CA VAL A 243 16.57 -3.93 9.05
C VAL A 243 16.40 -5.44 8.91
N ASP A 244 17.31 -6.10 8.21
CA ASP A 244 17.29 -7.56 8.00
C ASP A 244 17.42 -8.36 9.31
N ALA A 245 18.26 -7.88 10.22
CA ALA A 245 18.57 -8.59 11.46
C ALA A 245 17.51 -8.42 12.56
N CYS A 246 16.80 -7.29 12.57
CA CYS A 246 15.86 -6.94 13.63
C CYS A 246 14.53 -7.69 13.50
N ALA A 247 13.94 -8.02 14.66
CA ALA A 247 12.65 -8.71 14.71
C ALA A 247 11.49 -7.80 14.28
N PHE A 248 10.49 -8.40 13.64
CA PHE A 248 9.21 -7.72 13.40
C PHE A 248 8.45 -7.50 14.71
N LEU A 249 7.77 -6.36 14.78
CA LEU A 249 6.91 -5.95 15.88
C LEU A 249 5.50 -5.69 15.34
N ASN A 250 4.51 -6.09 16.09
CA ASN A 250 3.13 -5.68 15.87
C ASN A 250 2.86 -4.42 16.71
N MET A 251 2.75 -3.27 16.08
CA MET A 251 2.45 -1.99 16.76
C MET A 251 1.00 -1.89 17.24
N TRP A 252 0.16 -2.81 16.84
CA TRP A 252 -1.21 -2.97 17.31
C TRP A 252 -1.30 -3.86 18.55
N ASP A 253 -0.19 -4.18 19.22
CA ASP A 253 -0.21 -5.06 20.39
C ASP A 253 -0.91 -4.37 21.57
N PRO A 254 -2.06 -4.90 22.07
CA PRO A 254 -2.78 -4.33 23.19
C PRO A 254 -2.04 -4.44 24.52
N ASP A 255 -0.91 -5.17 24.61
CA ASP A 255 -0.09 -5.27 25.83
C ASP A 255 0.84 -4.03 26.05
N GLY A 256 0.64 -2.96 25.26
CA GLY A 256 0.93 -1.63 25.75
C GLY A 256 2.35 -1.10 25.62
N THR A 257 3.12 -1.51 24.63
CA THR A 257 4.34 -0.75 24.26
C THR A 257 4.04 0.41 23.31
N TRP A 258 2.87 0.42 22.68
CA TRP A 258 2.46 1.43 21.71
C TRP A 258 1.01 1.84 21.93
N GLY A 259 0.83 3.04 22.42
CA GLY A 259 -0.46 3.63 22.60
C GLY A 259 -1.23 3.08 23.80
N ASP A 260 -1.60 3.96 24.69
CA ASP A 260 -2.62 3.71 25.70
C ASP A 260 -3.94 3.38 24.94
N PRO A 261 -4.57 2.22 25.19
CA PRO A 261 -5.87 1.91 24.56
C PRO A 261 -6.97 2.93 24.89
N GLU A 262 -6.76 3.82 25.84
CA GLU A 262 -7.63 4.96 26.18
C GLU A 262 -7.26 6.22 25.37
N ASN A 263 -6.09 6.27 24.74
CA ASN A 263 -5.65 7.36 23.88
C ASN A 263 -5.56 6.90 22.44
N ASP A 264 -6.53 7.28 21.70
CA ASP A 264 -6.68 7.37 20.26
C ASP A 264 -5.54 6.76 19.41
N TYR A 265 -5.83 5.64 18.76
CA TYR A 265 -4.97 4.88 17.84
C TYR A 265 -4.36 5.69 16.69
N THR A 266 -4.80 6.92 16.52
CA THR A 266 -4.32 7.85 15.51
C THR A 266 -2.90 8.32 15.76
N THR A 267 -2.43 8.35 17.01
CA THR A 267 -1.21 9.06 17.38
C THR A 267 0.09 8.46 16.84
N VAL A 268 0.19 7.16 16.63
CA VAL A 268 1.41 6.54 16.07
C VAL A 268 1.33 6.45 14.56
N TYR A 269 0.15 6.18 14.02
CA TYR A 269 -0.05 6.09 12.58
C TYR A 269 -0.03 7.46 11.91
N ASP A 270 -0.57 8.47 12.59
CA ASP A 270 -0.68 9.86 12.10
C ASP A 270 0.35 10.79 12.77
N THR A 271 1.42 10.23 13.36
CA THR A 271 2.49 11.08 13.91
C THR A 271 3.12 11.93 12.79
N PRO A 272 3.31 13.23 13.00
CA PRO A 272 4.01 14.06 12.04
C PRO A 272 5.49 13.67 11.90
N ASN A 273 6.03 12.94 12.89
CA ASN A 273 7.43 12.51 12.94
C ASN A 273 7.63 11.21 12.16
N GLN A 274 7.25 11.24 10.90
CA GLN A 274 7.46 10.15 9.95
C GLN A 274 7.79 10.70 8.55
N THR A 275 8.41 9.87 7.74
CA THR A 275 8.66 10.15 6.33
C THR A 275 8.37 8.92 5.48
N HIS A 276 8.00 9.13 4.24
CA HIS A 276 7.72 8.09 3.27
C HIS A 276 8.89 7.97 2.31
N LEU A 277 9.50 6.78 2.27
CA LEU A 277 10.65 6.50 1.41
C LEU A 277 10.16 5.65 0.24
N MET A 278 10.33 6.16 -1.00
CA MET A 278 10.00 5.47 -2.23
C MET A 278 11.29 4.95 -2.86
N LEU A 279 11.36 3.63 -3.02
CA LEU A 279 12.47 2.94 -3.65
C LEU A 279 12.08 2.57 -5.09
N SER A 280 12.81 3.11 -6.06
CA SER A 280 12.72 2.64 -7.44
C SER A 280 13.60 1.42 -7.60
N MET A 281 13.02 0.35 -8.10
CA MET A 281 13.69 -0.94 -8.23
C MET A 281 14.19 -1.13 -9.67
N ARG A 282 15.30 -1.83 -9.86
CA ARG A 282 15.88 -2.12 -11.19
C ARG A 282 14.96 -2.88 -12.14
N ASP A 283 13.97 -3.57 -11.60
CA ASP A 283 12.94 -4.25 -12.39
C ASP A 283 11.77 -3.33 -12.79
N GLY A 284 11.85 -2.04 -12.46
CA GLY A 284 10.84 -1.02 -12.75
C GLY A 284 9.74 -0.91 -11.70
N THR A 285 9.72 -1.77 -10.68
CA THR A 285 8.74 -1.67 -9.58
C THR A 285 9.12 -0.57 -8.60
N THR A 286 8.17 -0.18 -7.77
CA THR A 286 8.38 0.76 -6.67
C THR A 286 7.99 0.11 -5.36
N VAL A 287 8.79 0.33 -4.32
CA VAL A 287 8.49 -0.10 -2.94
C VAL A 287 8.38 1.14 -2.07
N GLN A 288 7.27 1.28 -1.37
CA GLN A 288 7.06 2.38 -0.44
C GLN A 288 7.23 1.91 1.00
N LEU A 289 8.11 2.60 1.74
CA LEU A 289 8.40 2.36 3.14
C LEU A 289 7.94 3.54 3.99
N ARG A 290 7.65 3.25 5.24
CA ARG A 290 7.45 4.25 6.29
C ARG A 290 8.60 4.21 7.25
N LEU A 291 9.21 5.36 7.48
CA LEU A 291 10.20 5.57 8.51
C LEU A 291 9.55 6.43 9.60
N ILE A 292 9.45 5.89 10.82
CA ILE A 292 8.84 6.58 11.96
C ILE A 292 9.91 6.83 13.01
N GLU A 293 9.96 8.03 13.55
CA GLU A 293 10.89 8.43 14.64
C GLU A 293 11.00 7.35 15.72
N GLY A 294 12.20 7.15 16.25
CA GLY A 294 12.49 6.10 17.23
C GLY A 294 12.93 4.78 16.64
N GLY A 295 13.28 4.75 15.33
CA GLY A 295 13.91 3.59 14.70
C GLY A 295 12.99 2.64 13.97
N TYR A 296 11.75 3.02 13.66
CA TYR A 296 10.77 2.11 13.08
C TYR A 296 10.74 2.18 11.56
N VAL A 297 10.85 1.01 10.93
CA VAL A 297 10.83 0.82 9.47
C VAL A 297 9.72 -0.15 9.12
N GLY A 298 8.78 0.28 8.29
CA GLY A 298 7.63 -0.51 7.85
C GLY A 298 7.42 -0.48 6.33
N TYR A 299 6.82 -1.52 5.80
CA TYR A 299 6.33 -1.57 4.43
C TYR A 299 4.93 -0.98 4.39
N GLN A 300 4.70 0.05 3.57
CA GLN A 300 3.45 0.80 3.56
C GLN A 300 2.18 -0.09 3.47
N PRO A 301 2.11 -1.11 2.58
CA PRO A 301 0.92 -1.97 2.51
C PRO A 301 0.72 -2.88 3.72
N LEU A 302 1.74 -3.08 4.56
CA LEU A 302 1.65 -3.96 5.73
C LEU A 302 1.05 -3.26 6.96
N GLY A 303 0.92 -1.95 6.94
CA GLY A 303 0.23 -1.17 7.98
C GLY A 303 0.99 -1.15 9.32
N TRP A 304 0.49 -1.90 10.31
CA TRP A 304 0.93 -1.83 11.71
C TRP A 304 2.16 -2.69 12.07
N TYR A 305 2.81 -3.29 11.09
CA TYR A 305 3.94 -4.19 11.33
C TYR A 305 5.24 -3.52 10.90
N PHE A 306 6.19 -3.43 11.85
CA PHE A 306 7.45 -2.72 11.67
C PHE A 306 8.61 -3.55 12.21
N VAL A 307 9.82 -3.24 11.77
CA VAL A 307 11.04 -3.59 12.48
C VAL A 307 11.54 -2.37 13.23
N LYS A 308 12.12 -2.56 14.41
CA LYS A 308 12.80 -1.50 15.15
C LYS A 308 14.30 -1.73 15.09
N ILE A 309 15.02 -0.80 14.47
CA ILE A 309 16.48 -0.83 14.35
C ILE A 309 17.13 0.16 15.33
N PRO A 310 18.45 0.06 15.58
CA PRO A 310 19.17 1.02 16.42
C PRO A 310 19.00 2.46 15.90
N GLU A 311 18.70 3.39 16.81
CA GLU A 311 18.36 4.78 16.46
C GLU A 311 19.52 5.52 15.77
N ASP A 312 20.77 5.23 16.11
CA ASP A 312 21.93 5.85 15.47
C ASP A 312 22.04 5.49 13.97
N VAL A 313 21.75 4.24 13.62
CA VAL A 313 21.70 3.78 12.21
C VAL A 313 20.46 4.33 11.51
N PHE A 314 19.32 4.30 12.21
CA PHE A 314 18.06 4.83 11.68
C PHE A 314 18.15 6.32 11.35
N ASN A 315 18.61 7.14 12.32
CA ASN A 315 18.65 8.59 12.18
C ASN A 315 19.53 9.03 11.02
N ALA A 316 20.61 8.31 10.71
CA ALA A 316 21.45 8.60 9.55
C ALA A 316 20.67 8.57 8.22
N VAL A 317 19.67 7.70 8.10
CA VAL A 317 18.78 7.62 6.93
C VAL A 317 17.59 8.57 7.08
N TYR A 318 16.98 8.60 8.25
CA TYR A 318 15.79 9.39 8.56
C TYR A 318 16.04 10.89 8.35
N ASP A 319 17.16 11.43 8.83
CA ASP A 319 17.56 12.82 8.66
C ASP A 319 17.81 13.16 7.18
N ALA A 320 18.46 12.26 6.45
CA ALA A 320 18.70 12.43 5.01
C ALA A 320 17.40 12.38 4.18
N CYS A 321 16.33 11.79 4.75
CA CYS A 321 15.00 11.71 4.15
C CYS A 321 14.03 12.77 4.72
N GLY A 322 14.53 13.88 5.25
CA GLY A 322 13.71 14.98 5.75
C GLY A 322 12.92 14.63 7.01
N GLY A 323 13.38 13.64 7.77
CA GLY A 323 12.80 13.28 9.06
C GLY A 323 12.86 14.44 10.06
N THR A 324 11.84 14.52 10.90
CA THR A 324 11.71 15.52 11.96
C THR A 324 11.72 14.83 13.33
N HIS A 325 12.37 15.46 14.31
CA HIS A 325 12.51 14.97 15.69
C HIS A 325 11.71 15.83 16.66
#